data_cf64a8d269828f003077e2c1f0b578b8
#
_entry.id   cf64a8d269828f003077e2c1f0b578b8
#
_cell.length_a   1.000
_cell.length_b   1.000
_cell.length_c   1.000
_cell.angle_alpha   90.00
_cell.angle_beta   90.00
_cell.angle_gamma   90.00
#
_symmetry.space_group_name_H-M   'P 1'
#
loop_
_entity.id
_entity.type
_entity.pdbx_description
1 polymer ?
#
loop_
_entity_poly.entity_id
_entity_poly.type
_entity_poly.pdbx_seq_one_letter_code
_entity_poly.pdbx_strand_id
1 'polypeptide(L)'
;FNAYPNGRIRLINMSPLTVFPEYDPHDQEKLVKLTVMYPVETQVPTLFSIRNKMKTKVYKMVWTNDEFLVTLGGEIQEKGANPYGFIPFVPFINYPIANKTTGASDIDDIIPLNVELNQKNSDISEIIDYHSAPITVVYGADIGTLERGANKMWGGLPTDARIENLTMNTDLNASTAYIADVKKAIHEVGCIPENALGDIGAISNTSGVALQIMNSPLLERTNVKRMYSTAGLQRVNKMIIFMGIFHGLFQKPAIDTKDLYNTEVVWKDPLPKDTLIEMQQLQQEMNMGIESRQGAMQRLGKDSKKVFEAMSEDYEKHPEFYGQPKKEEITLNSGMTNGETPQEMKRKEMTGENKKTPVTEGKM
;
A
#
# COMPACT_ATOMS: atom_id res chain seq x y z
N PHE A 1 -13.21 -5.20 -16.86
CA PHE A 1 -13.05 -4.01 -17.74
C PHE A 1 -14.22 -3.96 -18.71
N ASN A 2 -15.04 -2.92 -18.66
CA ASN A 2 -16.05 -2.66 -19.69
C ASN A 2 -15.75 -1.30 -20.32
N ALA A 3 -15.54 -1.27 -21.63
CA ALA A 3 -15.58 -0.01 -22.35
C ALA A 3 -17.06 0.35 -22.58
N TYR A 4 -17.47 1.50 -22.09
CA TYR A 4 -18.82 2.01 -22.35
C TYR A 4 -18.88 2.64 -23.75
N PRO A 5 -20.06 2.66 -24.38
CA PRO A 5 -20.24 3.31 -25.69
C PRO A 5 -19.81 4.77 -25.71
N ASN A 6 -19.73 5.42 -24.56
CA ASN A 6 -19.30 6.82 -24.40
C ASN A 6 -17.77 7.00 -24.22
N GLY A 7 -16.99 5.99 -24.51
CA GLY A 7 -15.52 6.08 -24.50
C GLY A 7 -14.87 6.04 -23.12
N ARG A 8 -15.50 5.44 -22.11
CA ARG A 8 -14.89 5.25 -20.79
C ARG A 8 -14.43 3.83 -20.60
N ILE A 9 -13.20 3.65 -20.10
CA ILE A 9 -12.69 2.39 -19.57
C ILE A 9 -12.92 2.40 -18.06
N ARG A 10 -13.62 1.40 -17.55
CA ARG A 10 -13.92 1.26 -16.12
C ARG A 10 -13.19 0.07 -15.53
N LEU A 11 -12.48 0.30 -14.44
CA LEU A 11 -11.94 -0.72 -13.55
C LEU A 11 -12.98 -1.04 -12.48
N ILE A 12 -13.32 -2.33 -12.35
CA ILE A 12 -14.24 -2.80 -11.32
C ILE A 12 -13.47 -3.74 -10.41
N ASN A 13 -13.37 -3.39 -9.15
CA ASN A 13 -12.86 -4.29 -8.13
C ASN A 13 -13.94 -5.30 -7.75
N MET A 14 -13.62 -6.59 -7.83
CA MET A 14 -14.55 -7.67 -7.54
C MET A 14 -14.09 -8.47 -6.33
N SER A 15 -15.04 -8.84 -5.48
CA SER A 15 -14.75 -9.70 -4.34
C SER A 15 -14.31 -11.08 -4.82
N PRO A 16 -13.21 -11.63 -4.31
CA PRO A 16 -12.75 -12.97 -4.65
C PRO A 16 -13.78 -14.06 -4.31
N LEU A 17 -14.71 -13.79 -3.38
CA LEU A 17 -15.79 -14.71 -3.02
C LEU A 17 -16.85 -14.86 -4.12
N THR A 18 -16.90 -13.94 -5.08
CA THR A 18 -17.87 -13.92 -6.17
C THR A 18 -17.28 -14.31 -7.51
N VAL A 19 -15.96 -14.57 -7.57
CA VAL A 19 -15.21 -14.83 -8.80
C VAL A 19 -14.63 -16.24 -8.77
N PHE A 20 -14.94 -17.03 -9.78
CA PHE A 20 -14.54 -18.43 -9.91
C PHE A 20 -13.73 -18.61 -11.19
N PRO A 21 -12.38 -18.53 -11.13
CA PRO A 21 -11.51 -18.73 -12.28
C PRO A 21 -11.30 -20.23 -12.53
N GLU A 22 -11.29 -20.62 -13.80
CA GLU A 22 -10.94 -21.94 -14.27
C GLU A 22 -9.67 -21.82 -15.15
N TYR A 23 -8.58 -22.48 -14.74
CA TYR A 23 -7.30 -22.46 -15.43
C TYR A 23 -7.10 -23.72 -16.27
N ASP A 24 -6.17 -23.64 -17.22
CA ASP A 24 -5.76 -24.79 -18.01
C ASP A 24 -5.11 -25.84 -17.09
N PRO A 25 -5.48 -27.14 -17.18
CA PRO A 25 -4.89 -28.19 -16.35
C PRO A 25 -3.39 -28.35 -16.50
N HIS A 26 -2.83 -27.96 -17.64
CA HIS A 26 -1.40 -28.07 -17.97
C HIS A 26 -0.64 -26.74 -17.77
N ASP A 27 -1.38 -25.62 -17.64
CA ASP A 27 -0.81 -24.28 -17.47
C ASP A 27 -1.67 -23.46 -16.51
N GLN A 28 -1.26 -23.45 -15.25
CA GLN A 28 -1.97 -22.73 -14.17
C GLN A 28 -1.96 -21.20 -14.32
N GLU A 29 -1.16 -20.64 -15.23
CA GLU A 29 -1.17 -19.21 -15.52
C GLU A 29 -2.22 -18.85 -16.59
N LYS A 30 -2.66 -19.82 -17.37
CA LYS A 30 -3.59 -19.63 -18.47
C LYS A 30 -5.03 -19.76 -18.00
N LEU A 31 -5.70 -18.62 -17.85
CA LEU A 31 -7.13 -18.56 -17.53
C LEU A 31 -7.95 -18.96 -18.77
N VAL A 32 -8.74 -20.04 -18.66
CA VAL A 32 -9.59 -20.56 -19.73
C VAL A 32 -11.02 -20.05 -19.63
N LYS A 33 -11.53 -19.93 -18.40
CA LYS A 33 -12.88 -19.46 -18.15
C LYS A 33 -12.94 -18.72 -16.83
N LEU A 34 -13.75 -17.68 -16.77
CA LEU A 34 -14.05 -16.97 -15.55
C LEU A 34 -15.56 -16.89 -15.35
N THR A 35 -16.03 -17.29 -14.19
CA THR A 35 -17.41 -17.13 -13.78
C THR A 35 -17.50 -16.13 -12.63
N VAL A 36 -18.32 -15.10 -12.77
CA VAL A 36 -18.67 -14.19 -11.68
C VAL A 36 -20.11 -14.45 -11.29
N MET A 37 -20.36 -14.65 -9.99
CA MET A 37 -21.68 -15.00 -9.51
C MET A 37 -21.95 -14.37 -8.14
N TYR A 38 -23.06 -13.63 -8.03
CA TYR A 38 -23.51 -13.04 -6.77
C TYR A 38 -25.01 -12.79 -6.75
N PRO A 39 -25.64 -12.76 -5.56
CA PRO A 39 -27.06 -12.45 -5.42
C PRO A 39 -27.31 -10.97 -5.65
N VAL A 40 -28.39 -10.64 -6.35
CA VAL A 40 -28.88 -9.28 -6.58
C VAL A 40 -30.35 -9.20 -6.19
N GLU A 41 -30.70 -8.20 -5.42
CA GLU A 41 -32.11 -7.92 -5.09
C GLU A 41 -32.76 -7.14 -6.24
N THR A 42 -33.81 -7.71 -6.78
CA THR A 42 -34.59 -7.10 -7.86
C THR A 42 -36.01 -6.82 -7.38
N GLN A 43 -36.53 -5.65 -7.75
CA GLN A 43 -37.93 -5.31 -7.49
C GLN A 43 -38.82 -6.01 -8.50
N VAL A 44 -39.75 -6.82 -8.02
CA VAL A 44 -40.76 -7.44 -8.87
C VAL A 44 -42.10 -6.72 -8.65
N PRO A 45 -42.68 -6.14 -9.70
CA PRO A 45 -43.99 -5.51 -9.60
C PRO A 45 -45.02 -6.54 -9.23
N THR A 46 -45.81 -6.28 -8.19
CA THR A 46 -46.91 -7.16 -7.76
C THR A 46 -48.22 -6.50 -8.18
N LEU A 47 -49.05 -7.25 -8.90
CA LEU A 47 -50.32 -6.77 -9.49
C LEU A 47 -51.34 -6.23 -8.47
N PHE A 48 -51.19 -6.58 -7.19
CA PHE A 48 -52.16 -6.25 -6.13
C PHE A 48 -51.60 -5.51 -4.92
N SER A 49 -50.35 -5.04 -4.99
CA SER A 49 -49.72 -4.30 -3.88
C SER A 49 -49.02 -3.05 -4.33
N ILE A 50 -49.23 -1.95 -3.61
CA ILE A 50 -48.54 -0.66 -3.80
C ILE A 50 -47.03 -0.78 -3.47
N ARG A 51 -46.61 -1.85 -2.79
CA ARG A 51 -45.19 -2.12 -2.47
C ARG A 51 -44.64 -3.21 -3.39
N ASN A 52 -43.61 -2.88 -4.16
CA ASN A 52 -42.83 -3.85 -4.92
C ASN A 52 -42.23 -4.90 -3.98
N LYS A 53 -42.36 -6.18 -4.29
CA LYS A 53 -41.73 -7.24 -3.52
C LYS A 53 -40.26 -7.39 -3.97
N MET A 54 -39.34 -7.35 -3.02
CA MET A 54 -37.95 -7.66 -3.30
C MET A 54 -37.79 -9.16 -3.51
N LYS A 55 -37.17 -9.54 -4.62
CA LYS A 55 -36.81 -10.93 -4.92
C LYS A 55 -35.33 -11.00 -5.24
N THR A 56 -34.64 -11.91 -4.57
CA THR A 56 -33.23 -12.17 -4.84
C THR A 56 -33.11 -13.02 -6.10
N LYS A 57 -32.39 -12.52 -7.09
CA LYS A 57 -31.98 -13.25 -8.29
C LYS A 57 -30.47 -13.39 -8.30
N VAL A 58 -29.96 -14.49 -8.86
CA VAL A 58 -28.53 -14.69 -9.02
C VAL A 58 -28.08 -14.03 -10.33
N TYR A 59 -27.19 -13.06 -10.22
CA TYR A 59 -26.43 -12.54 -11.37
C TYR A 59 -25.27 -13.50 -11.63
N LYS A 60 -25.12 -13.94 -12.89
CA LYS A 60 -24.02 -14.79 -13.32
C LYS A 60 -23.47 -14.25 -14.63
N MET A 61 -22.17 -14.03 -14.68
CA MET A 61 -21.42 -13.61 -15.85
C MET A 61 -20.31 -14.62 -16.10
N VAL A 62 -20.23 -15.13 -17.32
CA VAL A 62 -19.20 -16.08 -17.76
C VAL A 62 -18.42 -15.47 -18.89
N TRP A 63 -17.10 -15.54 -18.80
CA TRP A 63 -16.17 -15.14 -19.85
C TRP A 63 -15.28 -16.30 -20.24
N THR A 64 -15.12 -16.47 -21.55
CA THR A 64 -14.09 -17.30 -22.18
C THR A 64 -13.26 -16.45 -23.14
N ASN A 65 -12.27 -17.01 -23.77
CA ASN A 65 -11.52 -16.27 -24.81
C ASN A 65 -12.39 -15.95 -26.04
N ASP A 66 -13.42 -16.77 -26.30
CA ASP A 66 -14.22 -16.68 -27.53
C ASP A 66 -15.58 -15.99 -27.31
N GLU A 67 -16.21 -16.17 -26.16
CA GLU A 67 -17.56 -15.67 -25.88
C GLU A 67 -17.74 -15.16 -24.46
N PHE A 68 -18.77 -14.35 -24.27
CA PHE A 68 -19.26 -13.96 -22.95
C PHE A 68 -20.77 -14.17 -22.83
N LEU A 69 -21.23 -14.46 -21.63
CA LEU A 69 -22.62 -14.71 -21.29
C LEU A 69 -22.96 -14.04 -19.97
N VAL A 70 -24.04 -13.27 -19.94
CA VAL A 70 -24.60 -12.65 -18.74
C VAL A 70 -26.01 -13.16 -18.51
N THR A 71 -26.31 -13.66 -17.32
CA THR A 71 -27.63 -14.12 -16.93
C THR A 71 -28.08 -13.51 -15.60
N LEU A 72 -29.37 -13.31 -15.44
CA LEU A 72 -30.00 -12.86 -14.20
C LEU A 72 -31.17 -13.78 -13.83
N GLY A 73 -31.03 -14.53 -12.75
CA GLY A 73 -32.04 -15.51 -12.34
C GLY A 73 -32.26 -16.64 -13.36
N GLY A 74 -31.23 -16.97 -14.16
CA GLY A 74 -31.27 -17.96 -15.23
C GLY A 74 -31.70 -17.41 -16.60
N GLU A 75 -32.26 -16.20 -16.68
CA GLU A 75 -32.62 -15.55 -17.94
C GLU A 75 -31.38 -14.89 -18.58
N ILE A 76 -31.17 -15.13 -19.86
CA ILE A 76 -30.05 -14.51 -20.61
C ILE A 76 -30.35 -13.03 -20.76
N GLN A 77 -29.45 -12.19 -20.25
CA GLN A 77 -29.49 -10.73 -20.41
C GLN A 77 -28.65 -10.29 -21.61
N GLU A 78 -27.46 -10.89 -21.75
CA GLU A 78 -26.53 -10.56 -22.81
C GLU A 78 -25.70 -11.81 -23.17
N LYS A 79 -25.47 -12.00 -24.46
CA LYS A 79 -24.57 -13.02 -24.99
C LYS A 79 -23.90 -12.51 -26.25
N GLY A 80 -22.60 -12.73 -26.39
CA GLY A 80 -21.87 -12.31 -27.57
C GLY A 80 -20.50 -12.97 -27.69
N ALA A 81 -19.87 -12.74 -28.84
CA ALA A 81 -18.46 -13.10 -29.01
C ALA A 81 -17.60 -12.15 -28.17
N ASN A 82 -16.53 -12.67 -27.56
CA ASN A 82 -15.55 -11.86 -26.87
C ASN A 82 -14.69 -11.09 -27.89
N PRO A 83 -14.83 -9.75 -27.95
CA PRO A 83 -14.15 -8.96 -28.96
C PRO A 83 -12.64 -8.81 -28.72
N TYR A 84 -12.16 -9.16 -27.53
CA TYR A 84 -10.78 -8.91 -27.11
C TYR A 84 -9.85 -10.12 -27.36
N GLY A 85 -10.39 -11.33 -27.52
CA GLY A 85 -9.60 -12.56 -27.61
C GLY A 85 -8.89 -12.98 -26.32
N PHE A 86 -9.19 -12.34 -25.20
CA PHE A 86 -8.72 -12.68 -23.86
C PHE A 86 -9.79 -12.34 -22.83
N ILE A 87 -9.69 -12.97 -21.66
CA ILE A 87 -10.60 -12.70 -20.54
C ILE A 87 -10.15 -11.41 -19.83
N PRO A 88 -10.97 -10.31 -19.80
CA PRO A 88 -10.56 -9.01 -19.29
C PRO A 88 -10.57 -8.93 -17.75
N PHE A 89 -9.92 -9.86 -17.10
CA PHE A 89 -9.80 -9.94 -15.65
C PHE A 89 -8.36 -10.24 -15.25
N VAL A 90 -7.92 -9.62 -14.16
CA VAL A 90 -6.58 -9.81 -13.61
C VAL A 90 -6.70 -10.18 -12.14
N PRO A 91 -6.22 -11.35 -11.73
CA PRO A 91 -6.13 -11.70 -10.32
C PRO A 91 -4.94 -10.96 -9.67
N PHE A 92 -5.19 -10.37 -8.51
CA PHE A 92 -4.16 -9.87 -7.62
C PHE A 92 -4.01 -10.86 -6.47
N ILE A 93 -3.01 -11.72 -6.58
CA ILE A 93 -2.78 -12.80 -5.62
C ILE A 93 -1.93 -12.26 -4.47
N ASN A 94 -2.42 -12.43 -3.24
CA ASN A 94 -1.66 -12.14 -2.03
C ASN A 94 -0.96 -13.41 -1.58
N TYR A 95 0.36 -13.38 -1.42
CA TYR A 95 1.20 -14.52 -1.03
C TYR A 95 0.82 -15.83 -1.75
N PRO A 96 1.34 -16.05 -2.97
CA PRO A 96 1.01 -17.25 -3.73
C PRO A 96 1.41 -18.52 -2.97
N ILE A 97 0.50 -19.48 -2.96
CA ILE A 97 0.72 -20.80 -2.36
C ILE A 97 1.02 -21.79 -3.48
N ALA A 98 2.05 -22.59 -3.30
CA ALA A 98 2.40 -23.62 -4.29
C ALA A 98 1.20 -24.54 -4.61
N ASN A 99 0.98 -24.79 -5.89
CA ASN A 99 -0.12 -25.61 -6.41
C ASN A 99 -1.53 -25.10 -6.10
N LYS A 100 -1.69 -23.82 -5.76
CA LYS A 100 -3.00 -23.16 -5.60
C LYS A 100 -3.08 -21.94 -6.51
N THR A 101 -4.27 -21.69 -7.02
CA THR A 101 -4.59 -20.50 -7.82
C THR A 101 -4.99 -19.30 -6.96
N THR A 102 -5.11 -19.50 -5.64
CA THR A 102 -5.43 -18.50 -4.64
C THR A 102 -4.24 -18.28 -3.72
N GLY A 103 -4.09 -17.06 -3.20
CA GLY A 103 -3.04 -16.73 -2.24
C GLY A 103 -3.48 -16.95 -0.78
N ALA A 104 -2.52 -16.80 0.14
CA ALA A 104 -2.78 -16.79 1.57
C ALA A 104 -3.33 -15.44 2.03
N SER A 105 -4.14 -15.45 3.08
CA SER A 105 -4.61 -14.23 3.73
C SER A 105 -3.55 -13.68 4.68
N ASP A 106 -3.48 -12.36 4.81
CA ASP A 106 -2.60 -11.70 5.78
C ASP A 106 -3.00 -11.93 7.23
N ILE A 107 -4.23 -12.29 7.45
CA ILE A 107 -4.82 -12.40 8.79
C ILE A 107 -5.06 -13.84 9.24
N ASP A 108 -4.75 -14.84 8.40
CA ASP A 108 -5.02 -16.25 8.75
C ASP A 108 -4.37 -16.64 10.08
N ASP A 109 -3.11 -16.30 10.27
CA ASP A 109 -2.36 -16.61 11.49
C ASP A 109 -2.74 -15.71 12.68
N ILE A 110 -3.40 -14.57 12.41
CA ILE A 110 -3.86 -13.61 13.42
C ILE A 110 -5.23 -14.01 13.98
N ILE A 111 -6.08 -14.67 13.19
CA ILE A 111 -7.44 -15.02 13.59
C ILE A 111 -7.48 -15.78 14.93
N PRO A 112 -6.71 -16.88 15.14
CA PRO A 112 -6.75 -17.61 16.40
C PRO A 112 -6.28 -16.74 17.59
N LEU A 113 -5.27 -15.91 17.41
CA LEU A 113 -4.79 -14.98 18.45
C LEU A 113 -5.84 -13.93 18.80
N ASN A 114 -6.57 -13.42 17.80
CA ASN A 114 -7.66 -12.47 18.04
C ASN A 114 -8.85 -13.09 18.77
N VAL A 115 -9.16 -14.35 18.48
CA VAL A 115 -10.20 -15.12 19.21
C VAL A 115 -9.78 -15.28 20.67
N GLU A 116 -8.54 -15.68 20.92
CA GLU A 116 -7.97 -15.83 22.29
C GLU A 116 -8.00 -14.49 23.04
N LEU A 117 -7.59 -13.38 22.39
CA LEU A 117 -7.64 -12.04 22.97
C LEU A 117 -9.07 -11.65 23.39
N ASN A 118 -10.05 -11.89 22.55
CA ASN A 118 -11.45 -11.55 22.82
C ASN A 118 -11.99 -12.41 23.97
N GLN A 119 -11.67 -13.70 23.99
CA GLN A 119 -12.09 -14.59 25.06
C GLN A 119 -11.49 -14.16 26.41
N LYS A 120 -10.20 -13.88 26.47
CA LYS A 120 -9.53 -13.43 27.71
C LYS A 120 -10.05 -12.08 28.19
N ASN A 121 -10.35 -11.15 27.31
CA ASN A 121 -11.01 -9.90 27.69
C ASN A 121 -12.40 -10.14 28.29
N SER A 122 -13.18 -11.09 27.73
CA SER A 122 -14.48 -11.46 28.27
C SER A 122 -14.34 -12.12 29.65
N ASP A 123 -13.39 -13.05 29.82
CA ASP A 123 -13.09 -13.70 31.11
C ASP A 123 -12.75 -12.65 32.20
N ILE A 124 -11.92 -11.66 31.86
CA ILE A 124 -11.58 -10.57 32.79
C ILE A 124 -12.81 -9.71 33.12
N SER A 125 -13.61 -9.38 32.11
CA SER A 125 -14.85 -8.63 32.36
C SER A 125 -15.78 -9.35 33.32
N GLU A 126 -15.95 -10.66 33.18
CA GLU A 126 -16.73 -11.49 34.07
C GLU A 126 -16.16 -11.50 35.49
N ILE A 127 -14.84 -11.63 35.64
CA ILE A 127 -14.17 -11.56 36.95
C ILE A 127 -14.41 -10.17 37.61
N ILE A 128 -14.32 -9.08 36.85
CA ILE A 128 -14.55 -7.73 37.36
C ILE A 128 -16.03 -7.58 37.81
N ASP A 129 -16.98 -8.13 37.07
CA ASP A 129 -18.38 -8.12 37.43
C ASP A 129 -18.64 -8.88 38.75
N TYR A 130 -18.01 -10.05 38.94
CA TYR A 130 -18.05 -10.79 40.20
C TYR A 130 -17.44 -10.00 41.38
N HIS A 131 -16.31 -9.32 41.14
CA HIS A 131 -15.71 -8.50 42.19
C HIS A 131 -16.53 -7.26 42.55
N SER A 132 -17.19 -6.65 41.59
CA SER A 132 -18.04 -5.48 41.83
C SER A 132 -19.36 -5.81 42.53
N ALA A 133 -19.81 -7.06 42.43
CA ALA A 133 -21.02 -7.54 43.06
C ALA A 133 -20.79 -8.85 43.86
N PRO A 134 -19.93 -8.88 44.89
CA PRO A 134 -19.57 -10.08 45.63
C PRO A 134 -20.80 -10.72 46.27
N ILE A 135 -20.83 -12.05 46.28
CA ILE A 135 -21.88 -12.80 46.98
C ILE A 135 -21.64 -12.66 48.49
N THR A 136 -22.63 -12.14 49.21
CA THR A 136 -22.57 -12.04 50.66
C THR A 136 -23.20 -13.28 51.27
N VAL A 137 -22.48 -14.02 52.08
CA VAL A 137 -22.94 -15.17 52.82
C VAL A 137 -23.08 -14.78 54.30
N VAL A 138 -24.20 -15.16 54.88
CA VAL A 138 -24.51 -14.95 56.30
C VAL A 138 -24.58 -16.30 56.95
N TYR A 139 -23.76 -16.50 58.01
CA TYR A 139 -23.73 -17.72 58.82
C TYR A 139 -24.41 -17.47 60.16
N GLY A 140 -25.04 -18.47 60.72
CA GLY A 140 -25.61 -18.42 62.08
C GLY A 140 -26.96 -17.71 62.21
N ALA A 141 -27.59 -17.36 61.09
CA ALA A 141 -28.91 -16.73 61.13
C ALA A 141 -29.85 -17.34 60.10
N ASP A 142 -31.03 -17.76 60.54
CA ASP A 142 -32.12 -18.15 59.62
C ASP A 142 -32.87 -16.85 59.25
N ILE A 143 -32.37 -16.22 58.23
CA ILE A 143 -32.88 -14.93 57.81
C ILE A 143 -33.54 -15.15 56.46
N GLY A 144 -34.78 -14.73 56.31
CA GLY A 144 -35.45 -14.65 55.03
C GLY A 144 -34.66 -13.82 54.02
N THR A 145 -35.24 -13.48 52.90
CA THR A 145 -34.58 -12.72 51.82
C THR A 145 -34.01 -11.38 52.31
N LEU A 146 -32.70 -11.25 52.39
CA LEU A 146 -32.02 -9.99 52.63
C LEU A 146 -31.88 -9.23 51.32
N GLU A 147 -32.47 -8.01 51.27
CA GLU A 147 -32.30 -7.14 50.10
C GLU A 147 -30.93 -6.46 50.14
N ARG A 148 -30.16 -6.60 49.08
CA ARG A 148 -28.90 -5.88 48.87
C ARG A 148 -29.15 -4.62 48.03
N GLY A 149 -28.57 -3.50 48.42
CA GLY A 149 -28.64 -2.26 47.64
C GLY A 149 -27.86 -1.14 48.30
N ALA A 150 -27.59 -0.08 47.54
CA ALA A 150 -27.01 1.13 48.08
C ALA A 150 -28.01 1.69 49.13
N ASN A 151 -27.52 2.05 50.33
CA ASN A 151 -28.30 2.53 51.45
C ASN A 151 -29.23 1.48 52.13
N LYS A 152 -29.03 0.17 51.90
CA LYS A 152 -29.72 -0.90 52.63
C LYS A 152 -28.85 -1.31 53.80
N MET A 153 -29.42 -1.26 55.02
CA MET A 153 -28.78 -1.67 56.27
C MET A 153 -29.49 -2.90 56.82
N TRP A 154 -28.72 -3.95 57.12
CA TRP A 154 -29.20 -5.15 57.74
C TRP A 154 -29.12 -5.03 59.25
N GLY A 155 -30.27 -4.97 59.93
CA GLY A 155 -30.36 -4.92 61.38
C GLY A 155 -31.04 -6.11 61.95
N GLY A 156 -30.88 -6.37 63.29
CA GLY A 156 -31.55 -7.46 63.97
C GLY A 156 -30.89 -8.86 63.81
N LEU A 157 -29.61 -8.92 63.40
CA LEU A 157 -28.90 -10.15 63.30
C LEU A 157 -28.55 -10.71 64.72
N PRO A 158 -28.57 -12.03 64.93
CA PRO A 158 -28.05 -12.67 66.15
C PRO A 158 -26.62 -12.28 66.45
N THR A 159 -26.21 -12.30 67.72
CA THR A 159 -24.87 -11.91 68.17
C THR A 159 -23.75 -12.82 67.68
N ASP A 160 -24.09 -14.02 67.22
CA ASP A 160 -23.20 -15.03 66.64
C ASP A 160 -23.18 -15.08 65.10
N ALA A 161 -24.02 -14.23 64.47
CA ALA A 161 -24.05 -14.14 63.04
C ALA A 161 -22.74 -13.59 62.44
N ARG A 162 -22.19 -14.29 61.48
CA ARG A 162 -21.02 -13.88 60.72
C ARG A 162 -21.40 -13.56 59.27
N ILE A 163 -21.03 -12.38 58.82
CA ILE A 163 -21.25 -11.94 57.45
C ILE A 163 -19.90 -11.99 56.74
N GLU A 164 -19.82 -12.67 55.62
CA GLU A 164 -18.64 -12.76 54.80
C GLU A 164 -18.97 -12.52 53.32
N ASN A 165 -18.20 -11.67 52.67
CA ASN A 165 -18.28 -11.57 51.22
C ASN A 165 -17.37 -12.60 50.58
N LEU A 166 -17.93 -13.46 49.73
CA LEU A 166 -17.13 -14.36 48.91
C LEU A 166 -16.40 -13.53 47.85
N THR A 167 -15.16 -13.19 48.13
CA THR A 167 -14.28 -12.50 47.17
C THR A 167 -13.32 -13.54 46.57
N MET A 168 -13.27 -13.63 45.27
CA MET A 168 -12.20 -14.39 44.61
C MET A 168 -10.92 -13.57 44.67
N ASN A 169 -9.90 -14.11 45.34
CA ASN A 169 -8.54 -13.55 45.36
C ASN A 169 -7.82 -13.92 44.05
N THR A 170 -8.34 -13.46 42.92
CA THR A 170 -7.72 -13.70 41.62
C THR A 170 -6.73 -12.56 41.33
N ASP A 171 -5.49 -12.92 41.07
CA ASP A 171 -4.49 -11.94 40.63
C ASP A 171 -4.76 -11.54 39.16
N LEU A 172 -5.42 -10.43 38.96
CA LEU A 172 -5.70 -9.87 37.64
C LEU A 172 -4.42 -9.42 36.90
N ASN A 173 -3.31 -9.24 37.63
CA ASN A 173 -2.06 -8.79 36.99
C ASN A 173 -1.51 -9.87 36.04
N ALA A 174 -1.58 -11.14 36.40
CA ALA A 174 -1.18 -12.24 35.53
C ALA A 174 -2.03 -12.31 34.26
N SER A 175 -3.35 -12.09 34.39
CA SER A 175 -4.28 -12.10 33.25
C SER A 175 -4.06 -10.90 32.33
N THR A 176 -3.81 -9.72 32.90
CA THR A 176 -3.53 -8.51 32.08
C THR A 176 -2.18 -8.60 31.40
N ALA A 177 -1.16 -9.19 32.04
CA ALA A 177 0.14 -9.45 31.42
C ALA A 177 -0.01 -10.41 30.24
N TYR A 178 -0.75 -11.51 30.43
CA TYR A 178 -1.03 -12.45 29.34
C TYR A 178 -1.74 -11.80 28.14
N ILE A 179 -2.72 -10.94 28.39
CA ILE A 179 -3.40 -10.17 27.32
C ILE A 179 -2.42 -9.26 26.59
N ALA A 180 -1.49 -8.62 27.30
CA ALA A 180 -0.46 -7.80 26.68
C ALA A 180 0.47 -8.64 25.79
N ASP A 181 0.84 -9.85 26.24
CA ASP A 181 1.65 -10.78 25.46
C ASP A 181 0.91 -11.26 24.18
N VAL A 182 -0.38 -11.57 24.29
CA VAL A 182 -1.21 -11.94 23.11
C VAL A 182 -1.31 -10.78 22.13
N LYS A 183 -1.51 -9.53 22.60
CA LYS A 183 -1.51 -8.35 21.72
C LYS A 183 -0.16 -8.20 21.01
N LYS A 184 0.94 -8.35 21.75
CA LYS A 184 2.29 -8.29 21.18
C LYS A 184 2.50 -9.37 20.11
N ALA A 185 2.06 -10.61 20.38
CA ALA A 185 2.10 -11.70 19.41
C ALA A 185 1.31 -11.38 18.12
N ILE A 186 0.14 -10.74 18.23
CA ILE A 186 -0.62 -10.27 17.07
C ILE A 186 0.18 -9.27 16.24
N HIS A 187 0.88 -8.33 16.89
CA HIS A 187 1.73 -7.35 16.20
C HIS A 187 2.93 -8.01 15.52
N GLU A 188 3.58 -8.95 16.20
CA GLU A 188 4.74 -9.68 15.69
C GLU A 188 4.36 -10.55 14.47
N VAL A 189 3.31 -11.36 14.59
CA VAL A 189 2.80 -12.20 13.48
C VAL A 189 2.28 -11.33 12.33
N GLY A 190 1.60 -10.22 12.65
CA GLY A 190 1.12 -9.25 11.68
C GLY A 190 2.23 -8.46 10.99
N CYS A 191 3.46 -8.49 11.49
CA CYS A 191 4.57 -7.62 11.07
C CYS A 191 4.20 -6.13 11.12
N ILE A 192 3.33 -5.73 12.06
CA ILE A 192 2.85 -4.36 12.23
C ILE A 192 3.39 -3.83 13.57
N PRO A 193 4.45 -3.04 13.58
CA PRO A 193 5.01 -2.50 14.82
C PRO A 193 4.05 -1.48 15.45
N GLU A 194 4.05 -1.38 16.77
CA GLU A 194 3.15 -0.51 17.54
C GLU A 194 3.25 0.96 17.14
N ASN A 195 4.44 1.43 16.79
CA ASN A 195 4.66 2.78 16.29
C ASN A 195 3.91 3.08 14.98
N ALA A 196 3.70 2.08 14.13
CA ALA A 196 2.90 2.23 12.90
C ALA A 196 1.40 2.43 13.20
N LEU A 197 0.93 2.06 14.38
CA LEU A 197 -0.44 2.26 14.85
C LEU A 197 -0.65 3.58 15.61
N GLY A 198 0.41 4.40 15.71
CA GLY A 198 0.33 5.73 16.32
C GLY A 198 0.73 5.76 17.80
N ASP A 199 1.32 4.70 18.32
CA ASP A 199 1.96 4.75 19.64
C ASP A 199 3.27 5.55 19.55
N ILE A 200 3.18 6.83 19.92
CA ILE A 200 4.25 7.82 19.82
C ILE A 200 5.20 7.74 21.03
N GLY A 201 4.87 6.97 22.07
CA GLY A 201 5.68 6.91 23.29
C GLY A 201 7.15 6.55 23.07
N ALA A 202 7.44 5.75 22.05
CA ALA A 202 8.79 5.34 21.67
C ALA A 202 9.46 6.28 20.64
N ILE A 203 8.77 7.27 20.08
CA ILE A 203 9.25 8.06 18.92
C ILE A 203 9.90 9.39 19.34
N SER A 204 9.69 9.85 20.58
CA SER A 204 10.29 11.09 21.07
C SER A 204 11.82 11.02 20.98
N ASN A 205 12.41 11.83 20.10
CA ASN A 205 13.87 11.89 19.80
C ASN A 205 14.44 10.71 18.97
N THR A 206 13.62 9.95 18.25
CA THR A 206 14.09 8.84 17.43
C THR A 206 14.56 9.34 16.07
N SER A 207 15.75 8.95 15.63
CA SER A 207 16.28 9.30 14.30
C SER A 207 15.48 8.62 13.19
N GLY A 208 15.48 9.23 11.98
CA GLY A 208 14.82 8.63 10.82
C GLY A 208 15.32 7.21 10.49
N VAL A 209 16.60 6.93 10.73
CA VAL A 209 17.20 5.59 10.55
C VAL A 209 16.63 4.59 11.57
N ALA A 210 16.49 5.00 12.83
CA ALA A 210 15.91 4.14 13.85
C ALA A 210 14.44 3.82 13.55
N LEU A 211 13.66 4.80 13.04
CA LEU A 211 12.30 4.56 12.56
C LEU A 211 12.24 3.58 11.39
N GLN A 212 13.21 3.64 10.46
CA GLN A 212 13.30 2.66 9.37
C GLN A 212 13.57 1.25 9.90
N ILE A 213 14.47 1.11 10.86
CA ILE A 213 14.77 -0.19 11.49
C ILE A 213 13.54 -0.73 12.23
N MET A 214 12.83 0.11 12.99
CA MET A 214 11.61 -0.30 13.70
C MET A 214 10.50 -0.74 12.75
N ASN A 215 10.38 -0.11 11.58
CA ASN A 215 9.39 -0.46 10.56
C ASN A 215 9.88 -1.51 9.54
N SER A 216 11.10 -2.05 9.69
CA SER A 216 11.66 -2.98 8.71
C SER A 216 10.79 -4.23 8.46
N PRO A 217 10.14 -4.88 9.47
CA PRO A 217 9.27 -6.01 9.19
C PRO A 217 8.07 -5.65 8.31
N LEU A 218 7.47 -4.49 8.54
CA LEU A 218 6.37 -3.96 7.75
C LEU A 218 6.81 -3.61 6.31
N LEU A 219 8.01 -3.04 6.17
CA LEU A 219 8.59 -2.69 4.88
C LEU A 219 8.89 -3.94 4.05
N GLU A 220 9.50 -4.96 4.64
CA GLU A 220 9.77 -6.23 3.97
C GLU A 220 8.48 -6.90 3.50
N ARG A 221 7.47 -6.97 4.34
CA ARG A 221 6.15 -7.48 3.97
C ARG A 221 5.54 -6.68 2.81
N THR A 222 5.67 -5.35 2.84
CA THR A 222 5.20 -4.47 1.77
C THR A 222 5.95 -4.71 0.47
N ASN A 223 7.27 -4.91 0.51
CA ASN A 223 8.09 -5.16 -0.67
C ASN A 223 7.73 -6.49 -1.35
N VAL A 224 7.49 -7.54 -0.57
CA VAL A 224 7.00 -8.82 -1.10
C VAL A 224 5.66 -8.63 -1.83
N LYS A 225 4.71 -7.89 -1.23
CA LYS A 225 3.42 -7.58 -1.86
C LYS A 225 3.55 -6.75 -3.13
N ARG A 226 4.46 -5.78 -3.14
CA ARG A 226 4.76 -4.96 -4.33
C ARG A 226 5.22 -5.83 -5.48
N MET A 227 6.07 -6.82 -5.21
CA MET A 227 6.57 -7.75 -6.21
C MET A 227 5.43 -8.46 -6.96
N TYR A 228 4.47 -9.04 -6.21
CA TYR A 228 3.32 -9.71 -6.81
C TYR A 228 2.32 -8.75 -7.44
N SER A 229 2.07 -7.60 -6.79
CA SER A 229 1.15 -6.59 -7.32
C SER A 229 1.65 -5.91 -8.59
N THR A 230 2.96 -5.78 -8.77
CA THR A 230 3.56 -5.18 -9.97
C THR A 230 3.15 -5.93 -11.23
N ALA A 231 3.25 -7.26 -11.23
CA ALA A 231 2.84 -8.08 -12.38
C ALA A 231 1.34 -7.93 -12.70
N GLY A 232 0.50 -7.87 -11.67
CA GLY A 232 -0.93 -7.61 -11.81
C GLY A 232 -1.21 -6.23 -12.43
N LEU A 233 -0.57 -5.17 -11.94
CA LEU A 233 -0.72 -3.81 -12.45
C LEU A 233 -0.24 -3.69 -13.90
N GLN A 234 0.86 -4.31 -14.26
CA GLN A 234 1.36 -4.34 -15.63
C GLN A 234 0.36 -5.03 -16.58
N ARG A 235 -0.24 -6.15 -16.15
CA ARG A 235 -1.30 -6.83 -16.92
C ARG A 235 -2.53 -5.94 -17.08
N VAL A 236 -2.97 -5.25 -16.02
CA VAL A 236 -4.07 -4.28 -16.06
C VAL A 236 -3.79 -3.16 -17.05
N ASN A 237 -2.62 -2.54 -16.98
CA ASN A 237 -2.24 -1.45 -17.87
C ASN A 237 -2.18 -1.91 -19.33
N LYS A 238 -1.63 -3.09 -19.59
CA LYS A 238 -1.63 -3.71 -20.92
C LYS A 238 -3.05 -3.87 -21.47
N MET A 239 -3.98 -4.34 -20.65
CA MET A 239 -5.39 -4.48 -21.04
C MET A 239 -6.05 -3.11 -21.29
N ILE A 240 -5.77 -2.10 -20.47
CA ILE A 240 -6.29 -0.74 -20.65
C ILE A 240 -5.82 -0.15 -21.98
N ILE A 241 -4.53 -0.28 -22.29
CA ILE A 241 -3.96 0.24 -23.53
C ILE A 241 -4.58 -0.49 -24.73
N PHE A 242 -4.64 -1.84 -24.68
CA PHE A 242 -5.24 -2.63 -25.73
C PHE A 242 -6.69 -2.27 -25.99
N MET A 243 -7.52 -2.22 -24.94
CA MET A 243 -8.95 -1.87 -25.05
C MET A 243 -9.14 -0.42 -25.48
N GLY A 244 -8.27 0.50 -25.03
CA GLY A 244 -8.29 1.90 -25.43
C GLY A 244 -8.03 2.06 -26.94
N ILE A 245 -7.07 1.33 -27.48
CA ILE A 245 -6.80 1.30 -28.93
C ILE A 245 -7.96 0.64 -29.69
N PHE A 246 -8.45 -0.50 -29.18
CA PHE A 246 -9.55 -1.24 -29.80
C PHE A 246 -10.83 -0.40 -29.93
N HIS A 247 -11.16 0.38 -28.92
CA HIS A 247 -12.32 1.28 -28.91
C HIS A 247 -12.04 2.68 -29.47
N GLY A 248 -10.87 2.93 -30.04
CA GLY A 248 -10.49 4.21 -30.62
C GLY A 248 -10.29 5.36 -29.63
N LEU A 249 -10.11 5.06 -28.35
CA LEU A 249 -9.83 6.05 -27.30
C LEU A 249 -8.38 6.53 -27.34
N PHE A 250 -7.47 5.65 -27.76
CA PHE A 250 -6.05 5.94 -27.93
C PHE A 250 -5.68 5.79 -29.40
N GLN A 251 -4.85 6.69 -29.90
CA GLN A 251 -4.29 6.56 -31.24
C GLN A 251 -3.29 5.40 -31.24
N LYS A 252 -3.45 4.47 -32.19
CA LYS A 252 -2.46 3.43 -32.40
C LYS A 252 -1.21 4.09 -32.99
N PRO A 253 -0.03 3.95 -32.35
CA PRO A 253 1.21 4.47 -32.93
C PRO A 253 1.50 3.82 -34.27
N ALA A 254 2.14 4.58 -35.18
CA ALA A 254 2.47 4.12 -36.53
C ALA A 254 3.45 2.93 -36.54
N ILE A 255 4.25 2.79 -35.51
CA ILE A 255 5.19 1.68 -35.30
C ILE A 255 4.65 0.82 -34.17
N ASP A 256 4.31 -0.44 -34.51
CA ASP A 256 3.86 -1.45 -33.54
C ASP A 256 5.12 -2.00 -32.84
N THR A 257 5.59 -1.30 -31.81
CA THR A 257 6.71 -1.74 -30.99
C THR A 257 6.20 -2.69 -29.92
N LYS A 258 6.97 -3.77 -29.64
CA LYS A 258 6.65 -4.71 -28.54
C LYS A 258 6.53 -4.01 -27.18
N ASP A 259 7.14 -2.82 -27.07
CA ASP A 259 7.17 -2.02 -25.84
C ASP A 259 5.92 -1.15 -25.66
N LEU A 260 5.04 -1.05 -26.65
CA LEU A 260 3.81 -0.27 -26.55
C LEU A 260 2.93 -0.63 -25.34
N TYR A 261 2.92 -1.90 -24.99
CA TYR A 261 2.11 -2.45 -23.90
C TYR A 261 2.88 -2.61 -22.60
N ASN A 262 4.19 -2.32 -22.60
CA ASN A 262 5.01 -2.41 -21.40
C ASN A 262 4.90 -1.14 -20.57
N THR A 263 4.62 -1.32 -19.30
CA THR A 263 4.53 -0.21 -18.34
C THR A 263 5.41 -0.52 -17.14
N GLU A 264 6.12 0.49 -16.67
CA GLU A 264 6.90 0.40 -15.44
C GLU A 264 6.03 0.88 -14.28
N VAL A 265 6.06 0.13 -13.17
CA VAL A 265 5.36 0.50 -11.93
C VAL A 265 6.38 1.03 -10.95
N VAL A 266 6.34 2.34 -10.72
CA VAL A 266 7.21 3.01 -9.76
C VAL A 266 6.49 3.11 -8.41
N TRP A 267 7.01 2.39 -7.42
CA TRP A 267 6.49 2.44 -6.05
C TRP A 267 7.16 3.57 -5.28
N LYS A 268 6.35 4.42 -4.66
CA LYS A 268 6.87 5.43 -3.73
C LYS A 268 7.31 4.75 -2.43
N ASP A 269 8.32 5.34 -1.79
CA ASP A 269 8.72 4.95 -0.44
C ASP A 269 7.54 5.15 0.53
N PRO A 270 7.15 4.14 1.30
CA PRO A 270 6.00 4.23 2.20
C PRO A 270 6.28 5.04 3.46
N LEU A 271 7.56 5.20 3.83
CA LEU A 271 7.92 6.00 5.00
C LEU A 271 7.99 7.48 4.64
N PRO A 272 7.51 8.37 5.53
CA PRO A 272 7.70 9.78 5.37
C PRO A 272 9.20 10.10 5.44
N LYS A 273 9.72 10.78 4.44
CA LYS A 273 11.09 11.28 4.43
C LYS A 273 11.11 12.69 4.98
N ASP A 274 12.15 13.00 5.74
CA ASP A 274 12.41 14.39 6.09
C ASP A 274 12.84 15.13 4.83
N THR A 275 11.95 16.00 4.34
CA THR A 275 12.17 16.76 3.11
C THR A 275 13.38 17.67 3.19
N LEU A 276 13.75 18.16 4.38
CA LEU A 276 14.94 18.98 4.56
C LEU A 276 16.21 18.15 4.35
N ILE A 277 16.28 16.98 4.97
CA ILE A 277 17.42 16.06 4.82
C ILE A 277 17.54 15.60 3.36
N GLU A 278 16.42 15.25 2.73
CA GLU A 278 16.41 14.84 1.32
C GLU A 278 16.87 15.96 0.39
N MET A 279 16.43 17.20 0.61
CA MET A 279 16.89 18.37 -0.16
C MET A 279 18.39 18.64 0.05
N GLN A 280 18.90 18.49 1.26
CA GLN A 280 20.34 18.67 1.54
C GLN A 280 21.19 17.58 0.85
N GLN A 281 20.73 16.33 0.89
CA GLN A 281 21.40 15.22 0.18
C GLN A 281 21.40 15.45 -1.34
N LEU A 282 20.25 15.80 -1.92
CA LEU A 282 20.14 16.12 -3.34
C LEU A 282 21.04 17.30 -3.74
N GLN A 283 21.12 18.32 -2.90
CA GLN A 283 22.03 19.44 -3.15
C GLN A 283 23.49 19.01 -3.15
N GLN A 284 23.89 18.13 -2.23
CA GLN A 284 25.24 17.57 -2.19
C GLN A 284 25.52 16.68 -3.41
N GLU A 285 24.60 15.79 -3.78
CA GLU A 285 24.71 14.93 -4.96
C GLU A 285 24.84 15.76 -6.26
N MET A 286 24.05 16.84 -6.38
CA MET A 286 24.16 17.77 -7.50
C MET A 286 25.50 18.52 -7.52
N ASN A 287 26.01 18.96 -6.36
CA ASN A 287 27.28 19.62 -6.26
C ASN A 287 28.47 18.71 -6.62
N MET A 288 28.34 17.41 -6.32
CA MET A 288 29.33 16.38 -6.70
C MET A 288 29.17 15.92 -8.16
N GLY A 289 28.16 16.39 -8.89
CA GLY A 289 27.86 15.96 -10.26
C GLY A 289 27.34 14.54 -10.41
N ILE A 290 26.87 13.91 -9.31
CA ILE A 290 26.32 12.56 -9.29
C ILE A 290 24.87 12.56 -9.76
N GLU A 291 24.13 13.64 -9.43
CA GLU A 291 22.70 13.76 -9.78
C GLU A 291 22.46 15.01 -10.65
N SER A 292 21.56 14.88 -11.63
CA SER A 292 21.14 15.98 -12.48
C SER A 292 19.99 16.78 -11.84
N ARG A 293 19.82 18.05 -12.22
CA ARG A 293 18.65 18.85 -11.78
C ARG A 293 17.33 18.20 -12.17
N GLN A 294 17.29 17.57 -13.34
CA GLN A 294 16.10 16.86 -13.82
C GLN A 294 15.80 15.63 -12.98
N GLY A 295 16.80 14.81 -12.67
CA GLY A 295 16.66 13.64 -11.82
C GLY A 295 16.27 14.02 -10.39
N ALA A 296 16.89 15.06 -9.82
CA ALA A 296 16.53 15.59 -8.51
C ALA A 296 15.06 16.03 -8.44
N MET A 297 14.54 16.71 -9.46
CA MET A 297 13.12 17.07 -9.55
C MET A 297 12.20 15.86 -9.62
N GLN A 298 12.58 14.84 -10.38
CA GLN A 298 11.81 13.60 -10.48
C GLN A 298 11.79 12.85 -9.13
N ARG A 299 12.91 12.79 -8.41
CA ARG A 299 12.96 12.19 -7.06
C ARG A 299 12.06 12.93 -6.07
N LEU A 300 11.97 14.25 -6.17
CA LEU A 300 11.04 15.07 -5.39
C LEU A 300 9.57 14.97 -5.86
N GLY A 301 9.29 14.14 -6.87
CA GLY A 301 7.95 13.95 -7.42
C GLY A 301 7.45 15.12 -8.26
N LYS A 302 8.34 15.99 -8.74
CA LYS A 302 8.00 17.12 -9.59
C LYS A 302 8.22 16.77 -11.07
N ASP A 303 7.27 17.16 -11.92
CA ASP A 303 7.42 17.05 -13.37
C ASP A 303 8.44 18.08 -13.85
N SER A 304 9.64 17.60 -14.21
CA SER A 304 10.76 18.44 -14.61
C SER A 304 10.42 19.36 -15.79
N LYS A 305 9.65 18.90 -16.78
CA LYS A 305 9.26 19.72 -17.95
C LYS A 305 8.38 20.89 -17.53
N LYS A 306 7.33 20.62 -16.75
CA LYS A 306 6.43 21.69 -16.26
C LYS A 306 7.15 22.67 -15.35
N VAL A 307 8.08 22.19 -14.51
CA VAL A 307 8.85 23.07 -13.64
C VAL A 307 9.79 23.96 -14.45
N PHE A 308 10.46 23.43 -15.48
CA PHE A 308 11.32 24.23 -16.36
C PHE A 308 10.53 25.24 -17.17
N GLU A 309 9.37 24.87 -17.72
CA GLU A 309 8.46 25.78 -18.42
C GLU A 309 7.99 26.91 -17.49
N ALA A 310 7.53 26.58 -16.30
CA ALA A 310 7.12 27.57 -15.30
C ALA A 310 8.26 28.49 -14.86
N MET A 311 9.46 27.95 -14.64
CA MET A 311 10.65 28.75 -14.31
C MET A 311 11.05 29.68 -15.47
N SER A 312 10.93 29.24 -16.72
CA SER A 312 11.23 30.05 -17.90
C SER A 312 10.23 31.20 -18.05
N GLU A 313 8.92 30.92 -17.89
CA GLU A 313 7.89 31.96 -17.90
C GLU A 313 8.06 32.97 -16.76
N ASP A 314 8.43 32.50 -15.56
CA ASP A 314 8.61 33.36 -14.39
C ASP A 314 9.86 34.24 -14.56
N TYR A 315 10.94 33.69 -15.14
CA TYR A 315 12.13 34.45 -15.49
C TYR A 315 11.86 35.56 -16.52
N GLU A 316 11.01 35.26 -17.52
CA GLU A 316 10.63 36.27 -18.53
C GLU A 316 9.75 37.37 -17.95
N LYS A 317 8.83 37.04 -17.01
CA LYS A 317 7.92 38.01 -16.40
C LYS A 317 8.53 38.82 -15.25
N HIS A 318 9.44 38.22 -14.52
CA HIS A 318 10.02 38.75 -13.28
C HIS A 318 11.53 38.58 -13.22
N PRO A 319 12.30 39.12 -14.17
CA PRO A 319 13.74 38.96 -14.19
C PRO A 319 14.45 39.56 -12.97
N GLU A 320 13.78 40.47 -12.26
CA GLU A 320 14.29 41.13 -11.05
C GLU A 320 14.45 40.17 -9.85
N PHE A 321 13.71 39.06 -9.80
CA PHE A 321 13.82 38.05 -8.74
C PHE A 321 14.95 37.05 -8.98
N TYR A 322 15.39 36.90 -10.19
CA TYR A 322 16.50 36.04 -10.60
C TYR A 322 17.72 36.92 -10.78
N GLY A 323 18.66 36.88 -9.83
CA GLY A 323 19.93 37.60 -9.98
C GLY A 323 20.52 37.31 -11.35
N GLN A 324 21.19 38.31 -11.96
CA GLN A 324 21.81 38.14 -13.26
C GLN A 324 22.62 36.83 -13.29
N PRO A 325 22.47 35.99 -14.33
CA PRO A 325 23.27 34.79 -14.45
C PRO A 325 24.73 35.27 -14.36
N LYS A 326 25.48 34.79 -13.34
CA LYS A 326 26.93 34.93 -13.35
C LYS A 326 27.35 34.40 -14.71
N LYS A 327 27.76 35.28 -15.61
CA LYS A 327 28.60 34.87 -16.72
C LYS A 327 29.82 34.29 -16.05
N GLU A 328 29.85 33.00 -15.83
CA GLU A 328 31.11 32.29 -15.75
C GLU A 328 31.70 32.55 -17.11
N GLU A 329 32.61 33.53 -17.14
CA GLU A 329 33.66 33.58 -18.14
C GLU A 329 34.29 32.20 -18.06
N ILE A 330 33.88 31.33 -18.98
CA ILE A 330 34.70 30.21 -19.39
C ILE A 330 35.93 30.91 -19.99
N THR A 331 36.85 31.28 -19.12
CA THR A 331 38.24 31.45 -19.52
C THR A 331 38.66 30.04 -19.93
N LEU A 332 38.28 29.68 -21.15
CA LEU A 332 39.11 28.80 -21.95
C LEU A 332 40.48 29.40 -21.85
N ASN A 333 41.32 28.84 -20.99
CA ASN A 333 42.75 29.07 -20.97
C ASN A 333 43.25 28.49 -22.30
N SER A 334 42.94 29.23 -23.37
CA SER A 334 43.51 29.00 -24.69
C SER A 334 44.95 29.44 -24.60
N GLY A 335 45.82 28.59 -24.13
CA GLY A 335 47.23 28.63 -24.42
C GLY A 335 47.49 28.38 -25.91
N MET A 336 46.54 28.72 -26.78
CA MET A 336 46.69 28.75 -28.22
C MET A 336 47.09 30.14 -28.64
N THR A 337 48.40 30.34 -28.83
CA THR A 337 48.90 31.39 -29.68
C THR A 337 48.32 31.21 -31.08
N ASN A 338 47.71 32.28 -31.60
CA ASN A 338 47.13 32.33 -32.93
C ASN A 338 48.08 31.77 -33.98
N GLY A 339 47.74 30.67 -34.61
CA GLY A 339 48.31 30.23 -35.88
C GLY A 339 48.86 28.82 -36.01
N GLU A 340 48.89 28.01 -34.99
CA GLU A 340 49.45 26.65 -35.12
C GLU A 340 48.33 25.55 -35.31
N THR A 341 48.50 24.73 -36.33
CA THR A 341 47.59 23.60 -36.61
C THR A 341 47.89 22.39 -35.71
N PRO A 342 46.93 21.48 -35.46
CA PRO A 342 47.16 20.29 -34.64
C PRO A 342 48.29 19.35 -35.16
N GLN A 343 48.69 19.49 -36.41
CA GLN A 343 49.78 18.73 -36.98
C GLN A 343 51.17 19.32 -36.60
N GLU A 344 51.26 20.61 -36.40
CA GLU A 344 52.51 21.27 -35.99
C GLU A 344 52.82 21.05 -34.49
N MET A 345 51.79 20.92 -33.65
CA MET A 345 51.96 20.53 -32.23
C MET A 345 52.53 19.11 -32.08
N LYS A 346 52.05 18.17 -32.85
CA LYS A 346 52.59 16.78 -32.84
C LYS A 346 54.05 16.74 -33.30
N ARG A 347 54.45 17.65 -34.15
CA ARG A 347 55.83 17.70 -34.67
C ARG A 347 56.79 18.28 -33.63
N LYS A 348 56.36 19.25 -32.81
CA LYS A 348 57.14 19.82 -31.70
C LYS A 348 57.30 18.84 -30.53
N GLU A 349 56.31 18.04 -30.24
CA GLU A 349 56.44 16.98 -29.25
C GLU A 349 57.40 15.85 -29.64
N MET A 350 57.49 15.53 -30.93
CA MET A 350 58.43 14.53 -31.44
C MET A 350 59.88 14.99 -31.55
N THR A 351 60.13 16.31 -31.59
CA THR A 351 61.52 16.86 -31.77
C THR A 351 62.18 17.27 -30.46
N GLY A 352 61.51 17.17 -29.31
CA GLY A 352 62.18 17.40 -27.99
C GLY A 352 62.64 18.81 -27.68
N GLU A 353 62.22 19.85 -28.46
CA GLU A 353 62.58 21.22 -28.25
C GLU A 353 61.73 21.97 -27.22
N ASN A 354 61.70 21.46 -25.99
CA ASN A 354 61.19 22.22 -24.85
C ASN A 354 62.42 22.75 -24.03
N LYS A 355 62.74 24.01 -24.22
CA LYS A 355 63.75 24.72 -23.42
C LYS A 355 63.32 24.70 -21.95
N LYS A 356 64.19 24.14 -21.10
CA LYS A 356 64.17 24.23 -19.64
C LYS A 356 64.22 25.68 -19.19
N THR A 357 63.24 26.14 -18.49
CA THR A 357 63.26 27.35 -17.69
C THR A 357 64.14 27.15 -16.44
N PRO A 358 65.00 28.09 -16.03
CA PRO A 358 65.92 27.89 -14.90
C PRO A 358 65.16 28.03 -13.56
N VAL A 359 65.44 27.09 -12.68
CA VAL A 359 65.05 27.10 -11.26
C VAL A 359 65.86 28.21 -10.57
N THR A 360 65.17 29.18 -10.01
CA THR A 360 65.76 30.14 -9.07
C THR A 360 65.68 29.55 -7.66
N GLU A 361 66.86 29.24 -7.11
CA GLU A 361 67.02 28.97 -5.67
C GLU A 361 66.77 30.30 -4.91
N GLY A 362 65.85 30.27 -3.96
CA GLY A 362 65.61 31.27 -2.94
C GLY A 362 66.05 30.75 -1.58
N LYS A 363 67.12 31.26 -1.06
CA LYS A 363 67.60 31.07 0.30
C LYS A 363 66.67 31.70 1.32
N MET A 364 66.65 31.04 2.47
CA MET A 364 66.29 31.30 3.86
C MET A 364 64.96 30.88 4.28
#